data_84b5ea1de30bb7ec18674c5dc8fa6588
#
_entry.id   84b5ea1de30bb7ec18674c5dc8fa6588
#
_cell.length_a   1.000
_cell.length_b   1.000
_cell.length_c   1.000
_cell.angle_alpha   90.00
_cell.angle_beta   90.00
_cell.angle_gamma   90.00
#
_symmetry.space_group_name_H-M   'P 1'
#
loop_
_entity.id
_entity.type
_entity.pdbx_description
1 polymer ?
#
loop_
_entity_poly.entity_id
_entity_poly.type
_entity_poly.pdbx_seq_one_letter_code
_entity_poly.pdbx_strand_id
1 'polypeptide(L)'
;MNANIVPGSPNTMFGVIVDGMLVGCFAYMRGDKNMNIETPYMYLLSDFPVSKTDYPRLSKLIVYCALCREMKDFCEQQFGTRMRSIVTTAFSKRPVSMKYRGILKLYNRRKLEAEGADGNPDRKEEKFQLNYVAPFGEWTLQEGFDMWKKKHGQRVIGGAADADQDS
;
A
#
# COMPACT_ATOMS: atom_id res chain seq x y z
N MET A 1 12.17 17.25 -2.43
CA MET A 1 11.81 15.86 -2.79
C MET A 1 10.57 15.82 -3.65
N ASN A 2 10.59 15.04 -4.70
CA ASN A 2 9.48 14.86 -5.61
C ASN A 2 9.17 13.37 -5.77
N ALA A 3 7.89 13.03 -5.78
CA ALA A 3 7.43 11.69 -6.08
C ALA A 3 6.65 11.69 -7.39
N ASN A 4 6.91 10.69 -8.21
CA ASN A 4 6.22 10.49 -9.48
C ASN A 4 5.84 9.02 -9.64
N ILE A 5 4.80 8.79 -10.43
CA ILE A 5 4.36 7.45 -10.78
C ILE A 5 4.60 7.25 -12.27
N VAL A 6 5.22 6.13 -12.63
CA VAL A 6 5.47 5.76 -14.01
C VAL A 6 4.78 4.44 -14.32
N PRO A 7 4.13 4.31 -15.51
CA PRO A 7 3.51 3.06 -15.89
C PRO A 7 4.55 1.98 -16.20
N GLY A 8 4.23 0.76 -15.83
CA GLY A 8 4.97 -0.43 -16.23
C GLY A 8 4.25 -1.18 -17.33
N SER A 9 4.73 -2.36 -17.64
CA SER A 9 4.07 -3.25 -18.59
C SER A 9 3.74 -4.56 -17.88
N PRO A 10 2.49 -5.01 -17.88
CA PRO A 10 1.29 -4.43 -18.52
C PRO A 10 0.80 -3.17 -17.80
N ASN A 11 -0.19 -2.48 -18.40
CA ASN A 11 -0.71 -1.19 -17.94
C ASN A 11 -1.44 -1.19 -16.58
N THR A 12 -1.31 -2.25 -15.81
CA THR A 12 -1.87 -2.37 -14.45
C THR A 12 -0.80 -2.30 -13.38
N MET A 13 0.46 -2.22 -13.78
CA MET A 13 1.61 -2.11 -12.87
C MET A 13 2.23 -0.73 -12.99
N PHE A 14 2.66 -0.17 -11.86
CA PHE A 14 3.19 1.19 -11.76
C PHE A 14 4.41 1.22 -10.88
N GLY A 15 5.38 2.03 -11.26
CA GLY A 15 6.55 2.30 -10.45
C GLY A 15 6.44 3.64 -9.72
N VAL A 16 6.96 3.71 -8.51
CA VAL A 16 7.06 4.93 -7.73
C VAL A 16 8.48 5.42 -7.78
N ILE A 17 8.66 6.66 -8.22
CA ILE A 17 9.96 7.31 -8.35
C ILE A 17 10.04 8.46 -7.36
N VAL A 18 11.08 8.49 -6.55
CA VAL A 18 11.39 9.60 -5.64
C VAL A 18 12.75 10.15 -6.00
N ASP A 19 12.80 11.44 -6.32
CA ASP A 19 14.03 12.15 -6.70
C ASP A 19 14.82 11.41 -7.81
N GLY A 20 14.09 10.91 -8.81
CA GLY A 20 14.68 10.23 -9.96
C GLY A 20 15.02 8.76 -9.74
N MET A 21 14.78 8.21 -8.55
CA MET A 21 15.10 6.81 -8.21
C MET A 21 13.81 5.99 -8.08
N LEU A 22 13.78 4.82 -8.71
CA LEU A 22 12.70 3.87 -8.53
C LEU A 22 12.77 3.28 -7.11
N VAL A 23 11.78 3.58 -6.29
CA VAL A 23 11.76 3.16 -4.88
C VAL A 23 10.74 2.08 -4.57
N GLY A 24 9.79 1.84 -5.46
CA GLY A 24 8.80 0.82 -5.24
C GLY A 24 7.88 0.63 -6.43
N CYS A 25 6.98 -0.32 -6.31
CA CYS A 25 5.95 -0.56 -7.31
C CYS A 25 4.67 -1.07 -6.67
N PHE A 26 3.58 -0.92 -7.44
CA PHE A 26 2.28 -1.47 -7.08
C PHE A 26 1.54 -1.90 -8.34
N ALA A 27 0.56 -2.79 -8.17
CA ALA A 27 -0.23 -3.31 -9.28
C ALA A 27 -1.68 -3.48 -8.85
N TYR A 28 -2.57 -3.35 -9.82
CA TYR A 28 -4.01 -3.49 -9.60
C TYR A 28 -4.60 -4.64 -10.39
N MET A 29 -5.72 -5.11 -9.88
CA MET A 29 -6.64 -5.99 -10.60
C MET A 29 -8.06 -5.50 -10.32
N ARG A 30 -8.93 -5.57 -11.32
CA ARG A 30 -10.34 -5.23 -11.12
C ARG A 30 -11.00 -6.25 -10.19
N GLY A 31 -11.67 -5.74 -9.16
CA GLY A 31 -12.46 -6.57 -8.26
C GLY A 31 -13.85 -6.79 -8.83
N ASP A 32 -14.31 -8.04 -8.85
CA ASP A 32 -15.60 -8.38 -9.44
C ASP A 32 -16.75 -8.38 -8.44
N LYS A 33 -16.60 -9.13 -7.35
CA LYS A 33 -17.67 -9.28 -6.36
C LYS A 33 -17.11 -9.38 -4.96
N ASN A 34 -17.71 -8.62 -4.07
CA ASN A 34 -17.41 -8.72 -2.64
C ASN A 34 -18.64 -8.28 -1.88
N MET A 35 -19.18 -9.15 -1.03
CA MET A 35 -20.40 -8.88 -0.25
C MET A 35 -20.25 -7.73 0.73
N ASN A 36 -19.01 -7.40 1.11
CA ASN A 36 -18.70 -6.36 2.09
C ASN A 36 -18.31 -5.03 1.45
N ILE A 37 -18.12 -4.98 0.14
CA ILE A 37 -17.58 -3.82 -0.57
C ILE A 37 -18.52 -3.42 -1.70
N GLU A 38 -18.84 -2.15 -1.76
CA GLU A 38 -19.60 -1.60 -2.88
C GLU A 38 -18.78 -1.70 -4.17
N THR A 39 -19.36 -2.31 -5.20
CA THR A 39 -18.72 -2.47 -6.50
C THR A 39 -19.10 -1.32 -7.44
N PRO A 40 -18.24 -0.98 -8.41
CA PRO A 40 -16.93 -1.58 -8.69
C PRO A 40 -15.82 -1.03 -7.79
N TYR A 41 -14.80 -1.86 -7.58
CA TYR A 41 -13.62 -1.49 -6.80
C TYR A 41 -12.36 -2.05 -7.47
N MET A 42 -11.20 -1.48 -7.13
CA MET A 42 -9.91 -2.01 -7.55
C MET A 42 -9.29 -2.84 -6.43
N TYR A 43 -8.69 -3.95 -6.80
CA TYR A 43 -7.91 -4.78 -5.90
C TYR A 43 -6.43 -4.41 -6.03
N LEU A 44 -5.82 -4.01 -4.94
CA LEU A 44 -4.38 -3.78 -4.88
C LEU A 44 -3.69 -5.13 -4.75
N LEU A 45 -3.18 -5.60 -5.87
CA LEU A 45 -2.65 -6.96 -6.00
C LEU A 45 -1.26 -7.08 -5.39
N SER A 46 -0.43 -6.06 -5.62
CA SER A 46 0.94 -6.02 -5.15
C SER A 46 1.32 -4.58 -4.82
N ASP A 47 2.13 -4.42 -3.78
CA ASP A 47 2.70 -3.15 -3.40
C ASP A 47 3.95 -3.42 -2.55
N PHE A 48 5.10 -3.03 -3.05
CA PHE A 48 6.34 -3.30 -2.35
C PHE A 48 7.45 -2.33 -2.73
N PRO A 49 8.38 -2.06 -1.80
CA PRO A 49 9.59 -1.30 -2.11
C PRO A 49 10.57 -2.16 -2.91
N VAL A 50 11.24 -1.57 -3.90
CA VAL A 50 12.22 -2.25 -4.73
C VAL A 50 13.64 -1.72 -4.50
N SER A 51 13.77 -0.58 -3.83
CA SER A 51 15.05 0.04 -3.58
C SER A 51 15.40 -0.01 -2.09
N LYS A 52 16.65 -0.32 -1.78
CA LYS A 52 17.18 -0.16 -0.44
C LYS A 52 17.60 1.29 -0.27
N THR A 53 16.81 2.05 0.44
CA THR A 53 17.09 3.45 0.75
C THR A 53 16.97 3.66 2.24
N ASP A 54 17.51 4.78 2.72
CA ASP A 54 17.37 5.19 4.11
C ASP A 54 16.00 5.83 4.41
N TYR A 55 15.10 5.84 3.45
CA TYR A 55 13.75 6.38 3.66
C TYR A 55 12.95 5.50 4.60
N PRO A 56 12.48 6.05 5.74
CA PRO A 56 11.71 5.27 6.70
C PRO A 56 10.30 4.98 6.17
N ARG A 57 9.80 3.81 6.49
CA ARG A 57 8.42 3.43 6.16
C ARG A 57 8.08 3.58 4.67
N LEU A 58 9.02 3.20 3.80
CA LEU A 58 8.86 3.28 2.34
C LEU A 58 7.65 2.48 1.85
N SER A 59 7.34 1.35 2.50
CA SER A 59 6.15 0.56 2.19
C SER A 59 4.87 1.38 2.31
N LYS A 60 4.79 2.28 3.30
CA LYS A 60 3.63 3.15 3.47
C LYS A 60 3.54 4.21 2.37
N LEU A 61 4.67 4.73 1.91
CA LEU A 61 4.69 5.65 0.77
C LEU A 61 4.08 4.99 -0.47
N ILE A 62 4.47 3.75 -0.74
CA ILE A 62 3.93 3.00 -1.89
C ILE A 62 2.40 2.89 -1.78
N VAL A 63 1.90 2.61 -0.58
CA VAL A 63 0.44 2.53 -0.34
C VAL A 63 -0.24 3.89 -0.57
N TYR A 64 0.31 4.97 -0.06
CA TYR A 64 -0.24 6.31 -0.32
C TYR A 64 -0.31 6.62 -1.82
N CYS A 65 0.72 6.25 -2.56
CA CYS A 65 0.75 6.43 -4.01
C CYS A 65 -0.32 5.58 -4.71
N ALA A 66 -0.50 4.34 -4.28
CA ALA A 66 -1.47 3.43 -4.87
C ALA A 66 -2.92 3.88 -4.68
N LEU A 67 -3.19 4.70 -3.67
CA LEU A 67 -4.54 5.18 -3.35
C LEU A 67 -4.82 6.61 -3.84
N CYS A 68 -3.88 7.23 -4.55
CA CYS A 68 -4.01 8.64 -4.94
C CYS A 68 -5.06 8.86 -6.03
N ARG A 69 -5.50 10.12 -6.14
CA ARG A 69 -6.54 10.52 -7.09
C ARG A 69 -6.15 10.31 -8.55
N GLU A 70 -4.91 10.56 -8.89
CA GLU A 70 -4.40 10.34 -10.25
C GLU A 70 -4.51 8.87 -10.66
N MET A 71 -4.28 7.96 -9.74
CA MET A 71 -4.44 6.53 -9.99
C MET A 71 -5.91 6.12 -10.06
N LYS A 72 -6.77 6.73 -9.26
CA LYS A 72 -8.22 6.52 -9.36
C LYS A 72 -8.72 6.94 -10.75
N ASP A 73 -8.34 8.14 -11.18
CA ASP A 73 -8.75 8.68 -12.47
C ASP A 73 -8.26 7.79 -13.62
N PHE A 74 -7.03 7.31 -13.54
CA PHE A 74 -6.48 6.37 -14.51
C PHE A 74 -7.30 5.08 -14.56
N CYS A 75 -7.58 4.46 -13.42
CA CYS A 75 -8.34 3.22 -13.35
C CYS A 75 -9.77 3.39 -13.86
N GLU A 76 -10.44 4.49 -13.49
CA GLU A 76 -11.78 4.79 -13.97
C GLU A 76 -11.83 4.95 -15.49
N GLN A 77 -10.82 5.61 -16.05
CA GLN A 77 -10.71 5.81 -17.48
C GLN A 77 -10.39 4.49 -18.19
N GLN A 78 -9.49 3.70 -17.66
CA GLN A 78 -9.06 2.41 -18.22
C GLN A 78 -10.22 1.40 -18.29
N PHE A 79 -11.03 1.33 -17.23
CA PHE A 79 -12.12 0.36 -17.11
C PHE A 79 -13.50 0.91 -17.47
N GLY A 80 -13.61 2.22 -17.75
CA GLY A 80 -14.86 2.85 -18.17
C GLY A 80 -15.94 2.88 -17.09
N THR A 81 -15.56 2.87 -15.81
CA THR A 81 -16.51 2.87 -14.70
C THR A 81 -15.90 3.56 -13.48
N ARG A 82 -16.75 4.04 -12.58
CA ARG A 82 -16.28 4.62 -11.32
C ARG A 82 -15.70 3.54 -10.43
N MET A 83 -14.59 3.88 -9.78
CA MET A 83 -13.90 3.01 -8.81
C MET A 83 -13.89 3.71 -7.46
N ARG A 84 -14.75 3.30 -6.54
CA ARG A 84 -14.93 4.00 -5.26
C ARG A 84 -13.96 3.57 -4.19
N SER A 85 -13.48 2.34 -4.26
CA SER A 85 -12.70 1.74 -3.19
C SER A 85 -11.50 0.97 -3.71
N ILE A 86 -10.48 0.90 -2.87
CA ILE A 86 -9.36 -0.02 -3.00
C ILE A 86 -9.51 -1.09 -1.92
N VAL A 87 -9.30 -2.33 -2.33
CA VAL A 87 -9.31 -3.50 -1.44
C VAL A 87 -7.96 -4.20 -1.57
N THR A 88 -7.45 -4.71 -0.48
CA THR A 88 -6.22 -5.53 -0.50
C THR A 88 -6.26 -6.59 0.60
N THR A 89 -5.48 -7.63 0.42
CA THR A 89 -5.35 -8.72 1.37
C THR A 89 -3.89 -8.89 1.78
N ALA A 90 -3.66 -8.99 3.07
CA ALA A 90 -2.34 -9.29 3.62
C ALA A 90 -2.40 -10.61 4.40
N PHE A 91 -1.32 -11.36 4.36
CA PHE A 91 -1.13 -12.53 5.20
C PHE A 91 -0.06 -12.21 6.22
N SER A 92 -0.35 -12.44 7.50
CA SER A 92 0.54 -12.04 8.58
C SER A 92 0.44 -13.01 9.75
N LYS A 93 1.54 -13.16 10.47
CA LYS A 93 1.54 -13.85 11.76
C LYS A 93 0.89 -13.02 12.86
N ARG A 94 0.70 -11.72 12.61
CA ARG A 94 0.06 -10.76 13.52
C ARG A 94 -1.38 -10.48 13.09
N PRO A 95 -2.26 -10.11 14.02
CA PRO A 95 -3.65 -9.79 13.70
C PRO A 95 -3.85 -8.45 13.01
N VAL A 96 -2.78 -7.73 12.68
CA VAL A 96 -2.80 -6.47 11.92
C VAL A 96 -1.60 -6.40 10.99
N SER A 97 -1.74 -5.66 9.90
CA SER A 97 -0.63 -5.34 9.01
C SER A 97 -0.11 -3.93 9.32
N MET A 98 1.14 -3.84 9.70
CA MET A 98 1.76 -2.54 10.00
C MET A 98 1.87 -1.65 8.77
N LYS A 99 1.94 -2.24 7.59
CA LYS A 99 1.99 -1.52 6.32
C LYS A 99 0.71 -0.76 6.02
N TYR A 100 -0.44 -1.36 6.30
CA TYR A 100 -1.75 -0.78 6.00
C TYR A 100 -2.37 -0.02 7.16
N ARG A 101 -1.88 -0.26 8.35
CA ARG A 101 -2.40 0.39 9.56
C ARG A 101 -2.31 1.91 9.44
N GLY A 102 -3.45 2.59 9.68
CA GLY A 102 -3.54 4.04 9.61
C GLY A 102 -3.80 4.60 8.21
N ILE A 103 -3.80 3.75 7.17
CA ILE A 103 -4.09 4.13 5.79
C ILE A 103 -5.36 3.44 5.28
N LEU A 104 -5.45 2.14 5.46
CA LEU A 104 -6.63 1.35 5.11
C LEU A 104 -7.31 0.84 6.38
N LYS A 105 -8.59 0.52 6.26
CA LYS A 105 -9.39 -0.04 7.35
C LYS A 105 -9.46 -1.56 7.22
N LEU A 106 -9.14 -2.26 8.30
CA LEU A 106 -9.36 -3.69 8.39
C LEU A 106 -10.86 -3.96 8.50
N TYR A 107 -11.44 -4.66 7.53
CA TYR A 107 -12.87 -4.98 7.54
C TYR A 107 -13.16 -6.45 7.79
N ASN A 108 -12.18 -7.33 7.57
CA ASN A 108 -12.32 -8.76 7.81
C ASN A 108 -10.97 -9.37 8.19
N ARG A 109 -10.98 -10.22 9.21
CA ARG A 109 -9.82 -10.96 9.64
C ARG A 109 -10.19 -12.42 9.81
N ARG A 110 -9.46 -13.29 9.14
CA ARG A 110 -9.64 -14.73 9.21
C ARG A 110 -8.38 -15.39 9.73
N LYS A 111 -8.54 -16.19 10.77
CA LYS A 111 -7.43 -16.98 11.31
C LYS A 111 -7.24 -18.22 10.47
N LEU A 112 -6.03 -18.47 10.01
CA LEU A 112 -5.64 -19.66 9.26
C LEU A 112 -4.71 -20.49 10.12
N GLU A 113 -4.92 -21.82 10.11
CA GLU A 113 -4.00 -22.77 10.71
C GLU A 113 -3.16 -23.39 9.60
N ALA A 114 -1.84 -23.35 9.76
CA ALA A 114 -0.91 -23.97 8.84
C ALA A 114 0.07 -24.85 9.62
N GLU A 115 0.52 -25.93 9.00
CA GLU A 115 1.61 -26.75 9.56
C GLU A 115 2.87 -25.89 9.67
N GLY A 116 3.66 -26.14 10.74
CA GLY A 116 4.93 -25.45 10.90
C GLY A 116 5.89 -25.72 9.74
N ALA A 117 6.87 -24.83 9.56
CA ALA A 117 7.82 -24.88 8.44
C ALA A 117 8.65 -26.18 8.39
N ASP A 118 8.73 -26.94 9.50
CA ASP A 118 9.42 -28.21 9.60
C ASP A 118 8.52 -29.41 9.26
N GLY A 119 7.26 -29.18 8.87
CA GLY A 119 6.31 -30.24 8.58
C GLY A 119 5.83 -31.00 9.80
N ASN A 120 6.15 -30.55 11.01
CA ASN A 120 5.73 -31.21 12.25
C ASN A 120 4.25 -30.87 12.52
N PRO A 121 3.34 -31.85 12.54
CA PRO A 121 1.91 -31.62 12.76
C PRO A 121 1.60 -31.06 14.15
N ASP A 122 2.51 -31.19 15.11
CA ASP A 122 2.35 -30.64 16.46
C ASP A 122 2.72 -29.17 16.57
N ARG A 123 3.37 -28.60 15.53
CA ARG A 123 3.72 -27.18 15.43
C ARG A 123 2.84 -26.51 14.40
N LYS A 124 1.68 -26.01 14.83
CA LYS A 124 0.81 -25.18 14.00
C LYS A 124 1.21 -23.72 14.16
N GLU A 125 1.59 -23.08 13.06
CA GLU A 125 1.80 -21.63 13.04
C GLU A 125 0.46 -20.93 12.85
N GLU A 126 0.15 -19.94 13.70
CA GLU A 126 -0.98 -19.04 13.50
C GLU A 126 -0.65 -18.06 12.37
N LYS A 127 -1.58 -17.95 11.44
CA LYS A 127 -1.49 -17.00 10.34
C LYS A 127 -2.85 -16.37 10.14
N PHE A 128 -2.85 -15.09 9.85
CA PHE A 128 -4.07 -14.32 9.63
C PHE A 128 -4.16 -13.90 8.17
N GLN A 129 -5.34 -14.03 7.61
CA GLN A 129 -5.73 -13.35 6.37
C GLN A 129 -6.43 -12.05 6.75
N LEU A 130 -5.84 -10.93 6.37
CA LEU A 130 -6.30 -9.59 6.73
C LEU A 130 -6.82 -8.88 5.48
N ASN A 131 -8.10 -8.54 5.47
CA ASN A 131 -8.73 -7.86 4.35
C ASN A 131 -8.96 -6.40 4.70
N TYR A 132 -8.39 -5.52 3.89
CA TYR A 132 -8.41 -4.07 4.10
C TYR A 132 -9.16 -3.36 2.98
N VAL A 133 -9.75 -2.24 3.32
CA VAL A 133 -10.45 -1.36 2.38
C VAL A 133 -10.15 0.09 2.70
N ALA A 134 -10.11 0.90 1.65
CA ALA A 134 -10.03 2.35 1.77
C ALA A 134 -10.78 3.00 0.63
N PRO A 135 -11.30 4.24 0.82
CA PRO A 135 -11.77 5.03 -0.29
C PRO A 135 -10.64 5.29 -1.28
N PHE A 136 -10.94 5.24 -2.56
CA PHE A 136 -9.95 5.47 -3.61
C PHE A 136 -9.95 6.95 -4.00
N GLY A 137 -8.76 7.55 -4.04
CA GLY A 137 -8.58 8.89 -4.58
C GLY A 137 -8.95 10.05 -3.66
N GLU A 138 -8.90 9.87 -2.34
CA GLU A 138 -9.15 10.96 -1.39
C GLU A 138 -8.06 12.01 -1.34
N TRP A 139 -6.86 11.66 -1.78
CA TRP A 139 -5.73 12.60 -1.85
C TRP A 139 -5.06 12.53 -3.21
N THR A 140 -4.44 13.64 -3.60
CA THR A 140 -3.57 13.66 -4.77
C THR A 140 -2.25 12.97 -4.46
N LEU A 141 -1.48 12.63 -5.48
CA LEU A 141 -0.14 12.09 -5.30
C LEU A 141 0.72 12.99 -4.41
N GLN A 142 0.68 14.29 -4.65
CA GLN A 142 1.43 15.27 -3.86
C GLN A 142 0.98 15.29 -2.40
N GLU A 143 -0.33 15.29 -2.16
CA GLU A 143 -0.88 15.24 -0.80
C GLU A 143 -0.49 13.96 -0.08
N GLY A 144 -0.55 12.81 -0.77
CA GLY A 144 -0.13 11.51 -0.20
C GLY A 144 1.35 11.50 0.15
N PHE A 145 2.17 12.05 -0.72
CA PHE A 145 3.61 12.20 -0.48
C PHE A 145 3.89 13.12 0.72
N ASP A 146 3.17 14.24 0.82
CA ASP A 146 3.31 15.18 1.93
C ASP A 146 2.87 14.55 3.26
N MET A 147 1.80 13.75 3.27
CA MET A 147 1.38 13.01 4.46
C MET A 147 2.45 12.03 4.92
N TRP A 148 3.04 11.29 3.99
CA TRP A 148 4.14 10.37 4.31
C TRP A 148 5.35 11.14 4.85
N LYS A 149 5.76 12.23 4.20
CA LYS A 149 6.88 13.06 4.66
C LYS A 149 6.66 13.56 6.08
N LYS A 150 5.48 14.07 6.36
CA LYS A 150 5.13 14.61 7.68
C LYS A 150 5.23 13.54 8.77
N LYS A 151 4.76 12.32 8.48
CA LYS A 151 4.73 11.23 9.47
C LYS A 151 6.04 10.47 9.58
N HIS A 152 6.76 10.30 8.48
CA HIS A 152 7.86 9.33 8.41
C HIS A 152 9.12 9.85 7.74
N GLY A 153 9.01 10.86 6.88
CA GLY A 153 10.11 11.28 5.99
C GLY A 153 11.01 12.36 6.54
N GLN A 154 10.63 13.04 7.60
CA GLN A 154 11.34 14.23 8.08
C GLN A 154 12.77 13.94 8.54
N ARG A 155 13.01 12.80 9.15
CA ARG A 155 14.36 12.41 9.62
C ARG A 155 15.38 12.32 8.48
N VAL A 156 14.92 11.94 7.29
CA VAL A 156 15.79 11.84 6.12
C VAL A 156 16.02 13.22 5.48
N ILE A 157 14.96 14.03 5.41
CA ILE A 157 14.98 15.33 4.72
C ILE A 157 15.70 16.39 5.53
N GLY A 158 15.47 16.43 6.83
CA GLY A 158 16.03 17.44 7.73
C GLY A 158 17.45 17.17 8.16
N GLY A 159 17.94 15.94 7.99
CA GLY A 159 19.30 15.57 8.38
C GLY A 159 19.57 15.87 9.87
N ALA A 160 20.71 16.52 10.13
CA ALA A 160 21.16 16.84 11.47
C ALA A 160 20.22 17.82 12.21
N ALA A 161 19.52 18.68 11.48
CA ALA A 161 18.61 19.65 12.10
C ALA A 161 17.42 19.00 12.76
N ASP A 162 16.87 17.94 12.14
CA ASP A 162 15.74 17.20 12.72
C ASP A 162 16.16 16.36 13.93
N ALA A 163 17.36 15.83 13.92
CA ALA A 163 17.91 15.12 15.05
C ALA A 163 18.06 16.02 16.28
N ASP A 164 18.42 17.29 16.09
CA ASP A 164 18.55 18.26 17.17
C ASP A 164 17.19 18.68 17.75
N GLN A 165 16.14 18.62 16.97
CA GLN A 165 14.79 18.96 17.40
C GLN A 165 14.13 17.83 18.20
N ASP A 166 14.51 16.60 17.95
CA ASP A 166 13.97 15.43 18.65
C ASP A 166 14.65 15.19 20.02
N SER A 167 15.68 15.94 20.30
CA SER A 167 16.40 15.84 21.58
C SER A 167 15.86 16.80 22.66
#